data_12d06adfce751fe90d1c53e0de292b10
#
_entry.id   12d06adfce751fe90d1c53e0de292b10
#
_cell.length_a   1.000
_cell.length_b   1.000
_cell.length_c   1.000
_cell.angle_alpha   90.00
_cell.angle_beta   90.00
_cell.angle_gamma   90.00
#
_symmetry.space_group_name_H-M   'P 1'
#
loop_
_entity.id
_entity.type
_entity.pdbx_description
1 polymer ?
#
loop_
_entity_poly.entity_id
_entity_poly.type
_entity_poly.pdbx_seq_one_letter_code
_entity_poly.pdbx_strand_id
1 'polypeptide(L)'
;MKRRTQIRVILAMLALMFTAIRPLGSAAENDLSQVRIKKFPVAMQCWSYRQTSFLEAVDRTKALGIKYLQAYPGQRLSAGDKGAVFSHLMTEPQVDLVRKKLAETGMEVVGYGVVDIGRTEPEMRRAFEFARKMGIQVIATEPEDADFAILDKLVKEYDVRIAVHNHPEPSKYAKPQTVLERITGLDERIGSCADPGHWMRGGIRPLDALRLLSGRICDVHIKDRSDFGTGKKVDDVAIGEGKAGLREILAELTNQDYGGTLTIEYENEQEVLTPEPATRKGLENIKALTYYEEYAPLLSRWNWRYSKHGWNHYGPGHFELDEKSGVLKSQGGMGLLWYSARKWRDFVLDLEFQCAQKNTNSGIFYRIPDLPSSDDYIYHSFEVQIYDAGEGLHKTGAIYDAEAPTGDASKPTGEWNHLKITCQGKRVRVELNGTLVVDWLMEPRGKIKDFAAEGYIGLQNHDSIAPVLFRNIYAKEL
;
A
#
# COMPACT_ATOMS: atom_id res chain seq x y z
N MET A 1 52.31 -6.44 42.47
CA MET A 1 50.86 -6.35 42.64
C MET A 1 50.16 -5.43 41.61
N LYS A 2 50.73 -5.11 40.43
CA LYS A 2 50.12 -4.19 39.41
C LYS A 2 49.76 -4.85 38.06
N ARG A 3 49.88 -6.18 37.91
CA ARG A 3 49.54 -6.90 36.66
C ARG A 3 48.28 -7.73 36.68
N ARG A 4 47.60 -7.90 37.85
CA ARG A 4 46.35 -8.66 37.94
C ARG A 4 45.06 -7.84 37.85
N THR A 5 45.15 -6.50 37.90
CA THR A 5 43.97 -5.61 37.86
C THR A 5 43.59 -5.20 36.43
N GLN A 6 44.54 -5.20 35.48
CA GLN A 6 44.28 -4.82 34.07
C GLN A 6 43.61 -5.94 33.28
N ILE A 7 43.77 -7.22 33.63
CA ILE A 7 43.14 -8.36 32.93
C ILE A 7 41.65 -8.49 33.30
N ARG A 8 41.24 -8.01 34.47
CA ARG A 8 39.83 -8.05 34.89
C ARG A 8 38.98 -6.92 34.27
N VAL A 9 39.54 -5.81 33.88
CA VAL A 9 38.84 -4.70 33.24
C VAL A 9 38.59 -4.97 31.75
N ILE A 10 39.52 -5.68 31.08
CA ILE A 10 39.36 -6.07 29.67
C ILE A 10 38.34 -7.17 29.48
N LEU A 11 38.22 -8.11 30.43
CA LEU A 11 37.20 -9.15 30.40
C LEU A 11 35.79 -8.63 30.76
N ALA A 12 35.68 -7.53 31.53
CA ALA A 12 34.38 -6.89 31.82
C ALA A 12 33.87 -6.05 30.68
N MET A 13 34.73 -5.47 29.80
CA MET A 13 34.30 -4.75 28.63
C MET A 13 33.96 -5.64 27.42
N LEU A 14 34.50 -6.84 27.35
CA LEU A 14 34.09 -7.85 26.35
C LEU A 14 32.77 -8.57 26.70
N ALA A 15 32.35 -8.56 27.96
CA ALA A 15 31.09 -9.17 28.39
C ALA A 15 29.87 -8.23 28.19
N LEU A 16 30.08 -6.93 27.93
CA LEU A 16 29.03 -5.94 27.71
C LEU A 16 28.69 -5.71 26.23
N MET A 17 29.38 -6.34 25.29
CA MET A 17 29.07 -6.31 23.86
C MET A 17 28.28 -7.53 23.34
N PHE A 18 27.91 -8.48 24.21
CA PHE A 18 27.17 -9.69 23.82
C PHE A 18 25.74 -9.76 24.34
N THR A 19 25.16 -8.63 24.78
CA THR A 19 23.76 -8.62 25.24
C THR A 19 22.92 -7.65 24.43
N ALA A 20 22.73 -7.92 23.14
CA ALA A 20 21.61 -7.41 22.37
C ALA A 20 21.41 -8.16 21.03
N ILE A 21 21.74 -9.45 20.97
CA ILE A 21 21.05 -10.32 20.02
C ILE A 21 19.80 -10.78 20.78
N ARG A 22 18.71 -9.98 20.67
CA ARG A 22 17.39 -10.53 20.91
C ARG A 22 17.28 -11.73 19.97
N PRO A 23 16.97 -12.94 20.48
CA PRO A 23 16.50 -13.99 19.59
C PRO A 23 15.33 -13.37 18.83
N LEU A 24 15.34 -13.48 17.52
CA LEU A 24 14.15 -13.31 16.70
C LEU A 24 13.12 -14.25 17.36
N GLY A 25 12.31 -13.67 18.26
CA GLY A 25 11.16 -14.36 18.79
C GLY A 25 10.40 -14.84 17.58
N SER A 26 10.00 -16.09 17.55
CA SER A 26 9.02 -16.59 16.60
C SER A 26 7.91 -15.54 16.59
N ALA A 27 7.80 -14.76 15.53
CA ALA A 27 6.63 -13.93 15.33
C ALA A 27 5.46 -14.88 15.50
N ALA A 28 4.61 -14.65 16.51
CA ALA A 28 3.36 -15.37 16.63
C ALA A 28 2.78 -15.36 15.22
N GLU A 29 2.44 -16.52 14.67
CA GLU A 29 1.84 -16.60 13.34
C GLU A 29 0.60 -15.72 13.41
N ASN A 30 0.72 -14.50 12.86
CA ASN A 30 -0.41 -13.58 12.79
C ASN A 30 -1.51 -14.32 12.06
N ASP A 31 -2.65 -14.48 12.68
CA ASP A 31 -3.83 -15.10 12.06
C ASP A 31 -4.27 -14.25 10.86
N LEU A 32 -3.79 -14.63 9.68
CA LEU A 32 -4.11 -13.93 8.43
C LEU A 32 -5.59 -14.04 8.07
N SER A 33 -6.35 -14.96 8.68
CA SER A 33 -7.78 -15.14 8.39
C SER A 33 -8.61 -13.91 8.76
N GLN A 34 -8.17 -13.13 9.75
CA GLN A 34 -8.84 -11.92 10.23
C GLN A 34 -8.32 -10.64 9.57
N VAL A 35 -7.28 -10.71 8.76
CA VAL A 35 -6.74 -9.53 8.09
C VAL A 35 -7.72 -9.04 7.03
N ARG A 36 -8.10 -7.77 7.12
CA ARG A 36 -8.87 -7.06 6.10
C ARG A 36 -7.92 -6.65 4.98
N ILE A 37 -8.04 -7.34 3.84
CA ILE A 37 -7.16 -7.13 2.70
C ILE A 37 -7.46 -5.77 2.08
N LYS A 38 -6.44 -4.90 2.02
CA LYS A 38 -6.56 -3.57 1.39
C LYS A 38 -6.61 -3.67 -0.13
N LYS A 39 -7.13 -2.62 -0.77
CA LYS A 39 -7.09 -2.49 -2.22
C LYS A 39 -5.66 -2.19 -2.68
N PHE A 40 -5.18 -2.95 -3.65
CA PHE A 40 -3.90 -2.72 -4.31
C PHE A 40 -4.13 -2.19 -5.73
N PRO A 41 -3.32 -1.25 -6.23
CA PRO A 41 -3.27 -0.94 -7.65
C PRO A 41 -2.85 -2.19 -8.43
N VAL A 42 -3.48 -2.44 -9.58
CA VAL A 42 -3.15 -3.59 -10.43
C VAL A 42 -2.46 -3.11 -11.70
N ALA A 43 -1.35 -3.74 -12.06
CA ALA A 43 -0.66 -3.57 -13.33
C ALA A 43 -0.71 -4.86 -14.14
N MET A 44 -0.46 -4.76 -15.44
CA MET A 44 -0.29 -5.91 -16.33
C MET A 44 1.16 -6.01 -16.77
N GLN A 45 1.80 -7.17 -16.53
CA GLN A 45 3.12 -7.45 -17.09
C GLN A 45 2.98 -7.75 -18.59
N CYS A 46 3.63 -6.93 -19.40
CA CYS A 46 3.55 -7.05 -20.87
C CYS A 46 4.13 -8.36 -21.41
N TRP A 47 4.91 -9.10 -20.62
CA TRP A 47 5.36 -10.45 -21.00
C TRP A 47 4.19 -11.43 -21.22
N SER A 48 3.06 -11.23 -20.52
CA SER A 48 1.83 -11.98 -20.79
C SER A 48 1.31 -11.77 -22.22
N TYR A 49 1.71 -10.67 -22.86
CA TYR A 49 1.42 -10.32 -24.26
C TYR A 49 2.65 -10.42 -25.17
N ARG A 50 3.62 -11.29 -24.86
CA ARG A 50 4.89 -11.41 -25.58
C ARG A 50 4.78 -11.71 -27.08
N GLN A 51 3.63 -12.20 -27.52
CA GLN A 51 3.35 -12.47 -28.94
C GLN A 51 2.78 -11.25 -29.69
N THR A 52 2.49 -10.15 -29.02
CA THR A 52 1.94 -8.92 -29.58
C THR A 52 2.91 -7.75 -29.45
N SER A 53 2.63 -6.64 -30.11
CA SER A 53 3.40 -5.41 -29.94
C SER A 53 3.04 -4.70 -28.62
N PHE A 54 3.91 -3.81 -28.15
CA PHE A 54 3.67 -3.01 -26.95
C PHE A 54 2.42 -2.14 -27.10
N LEU A 55 2.23 -1.48 -28.26
CA LEU A 55 1.05 -0.63 -28.48
C LEU A 55 -0.26 -1.44 -28.46
N GLU A 56 -0.25 -2.68 -28.95
CA GLU A 56 -1.40 -3.60 -28.84
C GLU A 56 -1.59 -4.07 -27.39
N ALA A 57 -0.52 -4.36 -26.66
CA ALA A 57 -0.59 -4.72 -25.24
C ALA A 57 -1.22 -3.60 -24.39
N VAL A 58 -0.93 -2.32 -24.72
CA VAL A 58 -1.59 -1.15 -24.10
C VAL A 58 -3.11 -1.21 -24.30
N ASP A 59 -3.58 -1.43 -25.55
CA ASP A 59 -5.02 -1.47 -25.85
C ASP A 59 -5.71 -2.66 -25.18
N ARG A 60 -5.09 -3.83 -25.21
CA ARG A 60 -5.61 -5.06 -24.58
C ARG A 60 -5.72 -4.90 -23.06
N THR A 61 -4.71 -4.32 -22.43
CA THR A 61 -4.71 -4.05 -20.99
C THR A 61 -5.80 -3.06 -20.61
N LYS A 62 -5.96 -1.98 -21.38
CA LYS A 62 -7.05 -1.00 -21.20
C LYS A 62 -8.42 -1.67 -21.28
N ALA A 63 -8.63 -2.59 -22.22
CA ALA A 63 -9.89 -3.31 -22.39
C ALA A 63 -10.25 -4.22 -21.19
N LEU A 64 -9.27 -4.60 -20.36
CA LEU A 64 -9.47 -5.28 -19.09
C LEU A 64 -9.83 -4.32 -17.93
N GLY A 65 -9.80 -3.02 -18.16
CA GLY A 65 -10.00 -2.01 -17.10
C GLY A 65 -8.77 -1.80 -16.20
N ILE A 66 -7.61 -2.31 -16.58
CA ILE A 66 -6.33 -2.10 -15.89
C ILE A 66 -5.72 -0.80 -16.43
N LYS A 67 -5.24 0.07 -15.53
CA LYS A 67 -4.64 1.36 -15.88
C LYS A 67 -3.11 1.28 -16.04
N TYR A 68 -2.47 0.36 -15.37
CA TYR A 68 -1.01 0.31 -15.21
C TYR A 68 -0.40 -0.85 -15.97
N LEU A 69 0.83 -0.63 -16.46
CA LEU A 69 1.62 -1.60 -17.20
C LEU A 69 3.02 -1.74 -16.58
N GLN A 70 3.55 -2.93 -16.64
CA GLN A 70 4.98 -3.18 -16.53
C GLN A 70 5.50 -3.64 -17.88
N ALA A 71 6.34 -2.84 -18.51
CA ALA A 71 6.92 -3.13 -19.80
C ALA A 71 8.17 -4.03 -19.66
N TYR A 72 8.47 -4.86 -20.65
CA TYR A 72 9.71 -5.63 -20.69
C TYR A 72 10.56 -5.25 -21.92
N PRO A 73 11.89 -5.39 -21.85
CA PRO A 73 12.78 -5.06 -22.97
C PRO A 73 12.63 -6.05 -24.12
N GLY A 74 12.69 -5.55 -25.36
CA GLY A 74 12.67 -6.39 -26.56
C GLY A 74 11.28 -6.65 -27.14
N GLN A 75 10.19 -6.23 -26.50
CA GLN A 75 8.87 -6.29 -27.10
C GLN A 75 8.79 -5.35 -28.30
N ARG A 76 8.33 -5.83 -29.46
CA ARG A 76 8.11 -4.98 -30.65
C ARG A 76 7.24 -3.78 -30.28
N LEU A 77 7.59 -2.57 -30.72
CA LEU A 77 6.79 -1.38 -30.43
C LEU A 77 5.42 -1.42 -31.10
N SER A 78 5.38 -1.72 -32.40
CA SER A 78 4.14 -1.79 -33.17
C SER A 78 4.14 -2.99 -34.11
N ALA A 79 2.97 -3.39 -34.59
CA ALA A 79 2.82 -4.48 -35.55
C ALA A 79 3.49 -4.16 -36.91
N GLY A 80 3.52 -2.88 -37.31
CA GLY A 80 4.06 -2.44 -38.60
C GLY A 80 5.57 -2.23 -38.61
N ASP A 81 6.23 -2.10 -37.47
CA ASP A 81 7.68 -1.90 -37.35
C ASP A 81 8.33 -3.13 -36.71
N LYS A 82 9.07 -3.88 -37.51
CA LYS A 82 9.76 -5.10 -37.04
C LYS A 82 11.11 -4.79 -36.36
N GLY A 83 11.65 -3.59 -36.48
CA GLY A 83 12.96 -3.22 -35.94
C GLY A 83 12.93 -2.48 -34.62
N ALA A 84 11.83 -1.77 -34.35
CA ALA A 84 11.70 -1.00 -33.11
C ALA A 84 11.17 -1.89 -31.98
N VAL A 85 11.88 -1.85 -30.84
CA VAL A 85 11.51 -2.58 -29.62
C VAL A 85 11.42 -1.64 -28.44
N PHE A 86 10.55 -1.96 -27.48
CA PHE A 86 10.52 -1.27 -26.21
C PHE A 86 11.81 -1.55 -25.43
N SER A 87 12.55 -0.51 -25.09
CA SER A 87 13.74 -0.62 -24.26
C SER A 87 14.17 0.77 -23.76
N HIS A 88 15.05 0.82 -22.76
CA HIS A 88 15.71 2.04 -22.30
C HIS A 88 16.72 2.61 -23.31
N LEU A 89 16.91 1.93 -24.46
CA LEU A 89 17.75 2.39 -25.57
C LEU A 89 16.91 2.96 -26.74
N MET A 90 15.61 3.13 -26.56
CA MET A 90 14.75 3.75 -27.58
C MET A 90 15.22 5.15 -27.94
N THR A 91 15.09 5.49 -29.24
CA THR A 91 15.31 6.85 -29.73
C THR A 91 14.21 7.79 -29.25
N GLU A 92 14.47 9.12 -29.23
CA GLU A 92 13.45 10.12 -28.85
C GLU A 92 12.13 9.98 -29.60
N PRO A 93 12.11 9.82 -30.95
CA PRO A 93 10.85 9.59 -31.67
C PRO A 93 10.09 8.32 -31.22
N GLN A 94 10.81 7.26 -30.84
CA GLN A 94 10.18 6.04 -30.33
C GLN A 94 9.58 6.25 -28.93
N VAL A 95 10.29 6.96 -28.06
CA VAL A 95 9.78 7.36 -26.75
C VAL A 95 8.53 8.23 -26.88
N ASP A 96 8.56 9.20 -27.80
CA ASP A 96 7.42 10.09 -28.04
C ASP A 96 6.20 9.33 -28.59
N LEU A 97 6.42 8.34 -29.47
CA LEU A 97 5.35 7.44 -29.93
C LEU A 97 4.67 6.70 -28.76
N VAL A 98 5.48 6.14 -27.87
CA VAL A 98 4.97 5.44 -26.67
C VAL A 98 4.22 6.40 -25.76
N ARG A 99 4.81 7.56 -25.44
CA ARG A 99 4.18 8.58 -24.57
C ARG A 99 2.86 9.08 -25.13
N LYS A 100 2.79 9.31 -26.45
CA LYS A 100 1.56 9.70 -27.14
C LYS A 100 0.48 8.63 -26.96
N LYS A 101 0.80 7.36 -27.22
CA LYS A 101 -0.15 6.25 -27.04
C LYS A 101 -0.66 6.14 -25.60
N LEU A 102 0.23 6.26 -24.62
CA LEU A 102 -0.13 6.22 -23.20
C LEU A 102 -1.05 7.40 -22.83
N ALA A 103 -0.75 8.61 -23.30
CA ALA A 103 -1.59 9.80 -23.07
C ALA A 103 -2.99 9.66 -23.70
N GLU A 104 -3.08 9.19 -24.95
CA GLU A 104 -4.35 8.96 -25.66
C GLU A 104 -5.23 7.90 -25.00
N THR A 105 -4.61 6.93 -24.34
CA THR A 105 -5.31 5.82 -23.69
C THR A 105 -5.57 6.05 -22.21
N GLY A 106 -4.90 7.02 -21.59
CA GLY A 106 -4.89 7.26 -20.13
C GLY A 106 -4.17 6.15 -19.36
N MET A 107 -3.27 5.42 -20.04
CA MET A 107 -2.48 4.32 -19.45
C MET A 107 -1.14 4.83 -18.95
N GLU A 108 -0.56 4.15 -17.98
CA GLU A 108 0.72 4.49 -17.37
C GLU A 108 1.63 3.25 -17.30
N VAL A 109 2.91 3.42 -17.65
CA VAL A 109 3.94 2.40 -17.42
C VAL A 109 4.57 2.67 -16.07
N VAL A 110 4.34 1.80 -15.09
CA VAL A 110 4.81 1.95 -13.70
C VAL A 110 6.00 1.08 -13.36
N GLY A 111 6.23 0.02 -14.14
CA GLY A 111 7.35 -0.92 -13.96
C GLY A 111 8.07 -1.21 -15.28
N TYR A 112 9.33 -1.61 -15.19
CA TYR A 112 10.15 -2.00 -16.32
C TYR A 112 11.04 -3.19 -15.97
N GLY A 113 10.87 -4.29 -16.66
CA GLY A 113 11.67 -5.52 -16.44
C GLY A 113 10.91 -6.81 -16.81
N VAL A 114 11.55 -7.99 -16.73
CA VAL A 114 12.91 -8.14 -16.19
C VAL A 114 13.93 -7.67 -17.22
N VAL A 115 14.86 -6.82 -16.84
CA VAL A 115 15.78 -6.15 -17.77
C VAL A 115 17.24 -6.28 -17.32
N ASP A 116 18.13 -6.53 -18.27
CA ASP A 116 19.56 -6.31 -18.07
C ASP A 116 19.88 -4.82 -18.28
N ILE A 117 20.31 -4.16 -17.20
CA ILE A 117 20.64 -2.72 -17.19
C ILE A 117 22.12 -2.43 -17.41
N GLY A 118 22.90 -3.44 -17.79
CA GLY A 118 24.36 -3.36 -17.98
C GLY A 118 25.13 -3.60 -16.69
N ARG A 119 26.47 -3.40 -16.76
CA ARG A 119 27.42 -3.69 -15.67
C ARG A 119 28.22 -2.46 -15.23
N THR A 120 28.07 -1.35 -15.93
CA THR A 120 28.78 -0.10 -15.64
C THR A 120 27.80 0.98 -15.17
N GLU A 121 28.27 1.92 -14.36
CA GLU A 121 27.43 3.04 -13.90
C GLU A 121 26.79 3.81 -15.07
N PRO A 122 27.49 4.14 -16.17
CA PRO A 122 26.85 4.82 -17.30
C PRO A 122 25.74 4.02 -17.98
N GLU A 123 25.83 2.70 -18.03
CA GLU A 123 24.78 1.83 -18.59
C GLU A 123 23.56 1.80 -17.68
N MET A 124 23.78 1.55 -16.38
CA MET A 124 22.70 1.55 -15.39
C MET A 124 22.01 2.91 -15.32
N ARG A 125 22.77 4.00 -15.36
CA ARG A 125 22.25 5.36 -15.32
C ARG A 125 21.26 5.64 -16.46
N ARG A 126 21.53 5.16 -17.67
CA ARG A 126 20.58 5.26 -18.81
C ARG A 126 19.23 4.61 -18.51
N ALA A 127 19.23 3.45 -17.84
CA ALA A 127 17.98 2.80 -17.47
C ALA A 127 17.20 3.61 -16.42
N PHE A 128 17.89 4.22 -15.45
CA PHE A 128 17.25 5.10 -14.46
C PHE A 128 16.74 6.41 -15.06
N GLU A 129 17.50 7.03 -15.96
CA GLU A 129 17.07 8.23 -16.68
C GLU A 129 15.83 7.95 -17.53
N PHE A 130 15.82 6.81 -18.24
CA PHE A 130 14.65 6.34 -18.97
C PHE A 130 13.46 6.11 -18.03
N ALA A 131 13.66 5.45 -16.90
CA ALA A 131 12.60 5.22 -15.92
C ALA A 131 11.98 6.55 -15.44
N ARG A 132 12.78 7.53 -15.06
CA ARG A 132 12.29 8.88 -14.70
C ARG A 132 11.53 9.56 -15.84
N LYS A 133 12.05 9.49 -17.06
CA LYS A 133 11.44 10.08 -18.25
C LYS A 133 10.07 9.50 -18.54
N MET A 134 9.89 8.20 -18.30
CA MET A 134 8.65 7.47 -18.54
C MET A 134 7.69 7.43 -17.36
N GLY A 135 8.08 7.92 -16.18
CA GLY A 135 7.30 7.83 -14.94
C GLY A 135 7.33 6.43 -14.30
N ILE A 136 8.30 5.60 -14.68
CA ILE A 136 8.51 4.26 -14.14
C ILE A 136 9.03 4.35 -12.72
N GLN A 137 8.42 3.60 -11.81
CA GLN A 137 8.69 3.64 -10.38
C GLN A 137 9.62 2.52 -9.93
N VAL A 138 9.62 1.39 -10.65
CA VAL A 138 10.40 0.20 -10.32
C VAL A 138 11.03 -0.42 -11.57
N ILE A 139 12.29 -0.80 -11.44
CA ILE A 139 13.03 -1.59 -12.43
C ILE A 139 13.23 -2.99 -11.84
N ALA A 140 12.65 -4.01 -12.49
CA ALA A 140 12.87 -5.40 -12.13
C ALA A 140 14.09 -5.94 -12.92
N THR A 141 15.05 -6.49 -12.20
CA THR A 141 16.33 -6.96 -12.80
C THR A 141 16.95 -8.08 -11.96
N GLU A 142 17.97 -8.75 -12.48
CA GLU A 142 18.79 -9.75 -11.77
C GLU A 142 20.26 -9.29 -11.76
N PRO A 143 20.64 -8.41 -10.81
CA PRO A 143 21.97 -7.79 -10.78
C PRO A 143 23.08 -8.83 -10.47
N GLU A 144 24.30 -8.55 -10.92
CA GLU A 144 25.47 -9.22 -10.37
C GLU A 144 25.89 -8.62 -9.03
N ASP A 145 26.67 -9.34 -8.23
CA ASP A 145 27.04 -8.92 -6.89
C ASP A 145 27.79 -7.57 -6.88
N ALA A 146 28.59 -7.30 -7.90
CA ALA A 146 29.32 -6.03 -8.04
C ALA A 146 28.42 -4.84 -8.38
N ASP A 147 27.23 -5.08 -8.91
CA ASP A 147 26.30 -4.03 -9.36
C ASP A 147 25.63 -3.29 -8.19
N PHE A 148 25.46 -3.96 -7.06
CA PHE A 148 24.69 -3.42 -5.93
C PHE A 148 25.25 -2.12 -5.37
N ALA A 149 26.58 -1.92 -5.39
CA ALA A 149 27.19 -0.66 -4.93
C ALA A 149 26.79 0.54 -5.82
N ILE A 150 26.67 0.31 -7.13
CA ILE A 150 26.22 1.32 -8.09
C ILE A 150 24.71 1.54 -7.93
N LEU A 151 23.94 0.47 -7.81
CA LEU A 151 22.49 0.53 -7.64
C LEU A 151 22.08 1.28 -6.37
N ASP A 152 22.80 1.05 -5.24
CA ASP A 152 22.55 1.75 -3.97
C ASP A 152 22.73 3.26 -4.07
N LYS A 153 23.63 3.73 -4.93
CA LYS A 153 23.80 5.14 -5.26
C LYS A 153 22.65 5.64 -6.15
N LEU A 154 22.32 4.91 -7.23
CA LEU A 154 21.38 5.37 -8.24
C LEU A 154 19.92 5.39 -7.73
N VAL A 155 19.50 4.45 -6.89
CA VAL A 155 18.16 4.48 -6.30
C VAL A 155 17.93 5.73 -5.45
N LYS A 156 18.96 6.26 -4.79
CA LYS A 156 18.91 7.50 -4.00
C LYS A 156 18.85 8.73 -4.90
N GLU A 157 19.62 8.72 -5.99
CA GLU A 157 19.72 9.84 -6.92
C GLU A 157 18.43 10.02 -7.75
N TYR A 158 17.83 8.91 -8.19
CA TYR A 158 16.70 8.94 -9.11
C TYR A 158 15.33 8.73 -8.44
N ASP A 159 15.28 8.30 -7.19
CA ASP A 159 14.07 7.88 -6.47
C ASP A 159 13.28 6.81 -7.24
N VAL A 160 13.98 5.87 -7.86
CA VAL A 160 13.45 4.71 -8.58
C VAL A 160 13.89 3.46 -7.85
N ARG A 161 12.99 2.49 -7.67
CA ARG A 161 13.27 1.24 -6.98
C ARG A 161 13.94 0.23 -7.88
N ILE A 162 14.79 -0.60 -7.31
CA ILE A 162 15.29 -1.82 -7.91
C ILE A 162 14.61 -3.01 -7.23
N ALA A 163 13.99 -3.87 -8.03
CA ALA A 163 13.34 -5.08 -7.59
C ALA A 163 14.09 -6.30 -8.15
N VAL A 164 14.79 -7.01 -7.28
CA VAL A 164 15.53 -8.23 -7.65
C VAL A 164 14.53 -9.34 -7.91
N HIS A 165 14.46 -9.80 -9.16
CA HIS A 165 13.49 -10.82 -9.61
C HIS A 165 13.96 -12.24 -9.31
N ASN A 166 13.03 -13.12 -8.98
CA ASN A 166 13.29 -14.51 -8.59
C ASN A 166 12.88 -15.50 -9.68
N HIS A 167 13.50 -15.46 -10.86
CA HIS A 167 13.33 -16.59 -11.80
C HIS A 167 13.66 -17.93 -11.12
N PRO A 168 13.06 -19.06 -11.56
CA PRO A 168 13.38 -20.37 -11.01
C PRO A 168 14.82 -20.75 -11.35
N GLU A 169 15.33 -21.80 -10.72
CA GLU A 169 16.67 -22.32 -11.08
C GLU A 169 16.78 -22.55 -12.61
N PRO A 170 17.90 -22.20 -13.23
CA PRO A 170 19.22 -21.93 -12.62
C PRO A 170 19.49 -20.48 -12.20
N SER A 171 18.50 -19.58 -12.10
CA SER A 171 18.73 -18.24 -11.59
C SER A 171 19.30 -18.28 -10.17
N LYS A 172 20.32 -17.43 -9.89
CA LYS A 172 20.89 -17.30 -8.55
C LYS A 172 19.91 -16.76 -7.52
N TYR A 173 18.85 -16.08 -7.99
CA TYR A 173 17.81 -15.47 -7.15
C TYR A 173 16.57 -16.35 -6.97
N ALA A 174 16.61 -17.62 -7.40
CA ALA A 174 15.51 -18.57 -7.23
C ALA A 174 15.07 -18.72 -5.76
N LYS A 175 16.00 -18.53 -4.81
CA LYS A 175 15.73 -18.64 -3.38
C LYS A 175 15.59 -17.27 -2.74
N PRO A 176 14.53 -17.02 -1.96
CA PRO A 176 14.32 -15.72 -1.28
C PRO A 176 15.42 -15.37 -0.29
N GLN A 177 16.10 -16.36 0.30
CA GLN A 177 17.26 -16.16 1.19
C GLN A 177 18.41 -15.46 0.45
N THR A 178 18.71 -15.87 -0.78
CA THR A 178 19.77 -15.26 -1.59
C THR A 178 19.45 -13.79 -1.89
N VAL A 179 18.18 -13.49 -2.23
CA VAL A 179 17.75 -12.11 -2.42
C VAL A 179 17.96 -11.32 -1.14
N LEU A 180 17.48 -11.82 0.02
CA LEU A 180 17.62 -11.13 1.31
C LEU A 180 19.08 -10.85 1.68
N GLU A 181 19.96 -11.84 1.49
CA GLU A 181 21.39 -11.70 1.76
C GLU A 181 22.03 -10.58 0.93
N ARG A 182 21.67 -10.47 -0.35
CA ARG A 182 22.24 -9.47 -1.27
C ARG A 182 21.73 -8.05 -0.99
N ILE A 183 20.49 -7.89 -0.59
CA ILE A 183 19.90 -6.58 -0.34
C ILE A 183 20.05 -6.08 1.10
N THR A 184 20.52 -6.94 2.03
CA THR A 184 20.72 -6.56 3.42
C THR A 184 21.75 -5.45 3.55
N GLY A 185 21.41 -4.39 4.29
CA GLY A 185 22.27 -3.21 4.51
C GLY A 185 22.23 -2.17 3.38
N LEU A 186 21.57 -2.44 2.26
CA LEU A 186 21.36 -1.48 1.18
C LEU A 186 20.12 -0.61 1.42
N ASP A 187 20.01 0.47 0.66
CA ASP A 187 18.83 1.36 0.68
C ASP A 187 17.52 0.57 0.53
N GLU A 188 16.47 1.02 1.21
CA GLU A 188 15.15 0.38 1.20
C GLU A 188 14.48 0.32 -0.20
N ARG A 189 14.96 1.13 -1.14
CA ARG A 189 14.50 1.12 -2.54
C ARG A 189 15.07 -0.07 -3.34
N ILE A 190 16.01 -0.82 -2.77
CA ILE A 190 16.49 -2.07 -3.35
C ILE A 190 15.85 -3.22 -2.58
N GLY A 191 15.01 -3.99 -3.25
CA GLY A 191 14.26 -5.08 -2.64
C GLY A 191 13.96 -6.21 -3.62
N SER A 192 13.00 -7.05 -3.28
CA SER A 192 12.59 -8.18 -4.10
C SER A 192 11.45 -7.77 -5.06
N CYS A 193 11.51 -8.25 -6.29
CA CYS A 193 10.36 -8.49 -7.13
C CYS A 193 9.85 -9.89 -6.80
N ALA A 194 8.79 -9.98 -6.01
CA ALA A 194 8.25 -11.24 -5.53
C ALA A 194 7.38 -11.91 -6.60
N ASP A 195 7.82 -13.03 -7.16
CA ASP A 195 7.02 -13.86 -8.05
C ASP A 195 6.64 -15.18 -7.36
N PRO A 196 5.40 -15.30 -6.86
CA PRO A 196 4.89 -16.50 -6.23
C PRO A 196 4.94 -17.74 -7.10
N GLY A 197 4.64 -17.61 -8.40
CA GLY A 197 4.65 -18.74 -9.32
C GLY A 197 6.05 -19.30 -9.55
N HIS A 198 7.07 -18.46 -9.59
CA HIS A 198 8.45 -18.92 -9.70
C HIS A 198 8.94 -19.57 -8.40
N TRP A 199 8.55 -19.08 -7.22
CA TRP A 199 8.81 -19.78 -5.97
C TRP A 199 8.16 -21.16 -5.95
N MET A 200 6.89 -21.27 -6.42
CA MET A 200 6.20 -22.55 -6.52
C MET A 200 6.93 -23.52 -7.47
N ARG A 201 7.53 -23.05 -8.57
CA ARG A 201 8.37 -23.89 -9.46
C ARG A 201 9.55 -24.51 -8.68
N GLY A 202 10.12 -23.75 -7.74
CA GLY A 202 11.19 -24.23 -6.84
C GLY A 202 10.70 -24.98 -5.60
N GLY A 203 9.40 -25.26 -5.47
CA GLY A 203 8.83 -25.94 -4.31
C GLY A 203 8.75 -25.06 -3.05
N ILE A 204 8.90 -23.74 -3.18
CA ILE A 204 8.88 -22.78 -2.08
C ILE A 204 7.46 -22.25 -1.92
N ARG A 205 6.96 -22.24 -0.67
CA ARG A 205 5.65 -21.68 -0.35
C ARG A 205 5.71 -20.15 -0.41
N PRO A 206 4.84 -19.47 -1.21
CA PRO A 206 4.90 -18.02 -1.40
C PRO A 206 4.80 -17.22 -0.09
N LEU A 207 3.92 -17.62 0.83
CA LEU A 207 3.77 -16.94 2.12
C LEU A 207 5.06 -16.91 2.94
N ASP A 208 5.81 -18.02 2.96
CA ASP A 208 7.05 -18.12 3.73
C ASP A 208 8.14 -17.22 3.12
N ALA A 209 8.21 -17.14 1.79
CA ALA A 209 9.11 -16.24 1.08
C ALA A 209 8.77 -14.76 1.32
N LEU A 210 7.48 -14.39 1.27
CA LEU A 210 7.03 -13.02 1.57
C LEU A 210 7.36 -12.61 3.00
N ARG A 211 7.16 -13.49 3.97
CA ARG A 211 7.52 -13.25 5.38
C ARG A 211 9.01 -13.06 5.58
N LEU A 212 9.82 -13.90 4.94
CA LEU A 212 11.28 -13.78 4.98
C LEU A 212 11.76 -12.43 4.44
N LEU A 213 11.13 -11.95 3.35
CA LEU A 213 11.46 -10.69 2.67
C LEU A 213 10.66 -9.49 3.22
N SER A 214 10.09 -9.62 4.42
CA SER A 214 9.26 -8.56 5.02
C SER A 214 9.96 -7.21 5.07
N GLY A 215 9.24 -6.16 4.62
CA GLY A 215 9.76 -4.80 4.51
C GLY A 215 10.72 -4.56 3.33
N ARG A 216 10.97 -5.59 2.52
CA ARG A 216 11.88 -5.51 1.36
C ARG A 216 11.21 -5.94 0.03
N ILE A 217 9.88 -5.94 -0.05
CA ILE A 217 9.15 -6.20 -1.29
C ILE A 217 9.03 -4.87 -2.06
N CYS A 218 9.67 -4.77 -3.21
CA CYS A 218 9.61 -3.59 -4.08
C CYS A 218 8.66 -3.74 -5.26
N ASP A 219 8.38 -4.98 -5.69
CA ASP A 219 7.45 -5.31 -6.77
C ASP A 219 6.83 -6.70 -6.51
N VAL A 220 5.69 -6.98 -7.13
CA VAL A 220 5.03 -8.28 -7.07
C VAL A 220 4.55 -8.66 -8.45
N HIS A 221 5.12 -9.73 -9.03
CA HIS A 221 4.57 -10.40 -10.20
C HIS A 221 3.54 -11.43 -9.72
N ILE A 222 2.29 -11.01 -9.56
CA ILE A 222 1.26 -11.92 -9.06
C ILE A 222 0.95 -12.99 -10.10
N LYS A 223 1.33 -14.21 -9.80
CA LYS A 223 1.22 -15.40 -10.65
C LYS A 223 0.71 -16.56 -9.80
N ASP A 224 -0.17 -17.38 -10.36
CA ASP A 224 -0.68 -18.57 -9.69
C ASP A 224 -0.49 -19.82 -10.55
N ARG A 225 -0.32 -20.95 -9.91
CA ARG A 225 -0.03 -22.20 -10.58
C ARG A 225 -0.89 -23.34 -10.07
N SER A 226 -1.23 -24.27 -10.97
CA SER A 226 -2.07 -25.44 -10.65
C SER A 226 -1.45 -26.35 -9.58
N ASP A 227 -0.10 -26.40 -9.49
CA ASP A 227 0.62 -27.12 -8.44
C ASP A 227 2.06 -26.62 -8.27
N PHE A 228 2.76 -27.14 -7.28
CA PHE A 228 4.19 -26.93 -7.05
C PHE A 228 5.06 -27.74 -8.00
N GLY A 229 6.27 -27.25 -8.29
CA GLY A 229 7.27 -27.91 -9.13
C GLY A 229 7.09 -27.66 -10.63
N THR A 230 7.78 -28.45 -11.45
CA THR A 230 7.89 -28.29 -12.91
C THR A 230 7.33 -29.48 -13.70
N GLY A 231 6.38 -30.21 -13.14
CA GLY A 231 5.75 -31.34 -13.77
C GLY A 231 5.01 -30.97 -15.08
N LYS A 232 4.95 -31.88 -16.06
CA LYS A 232 4.34 -31.66 -17.38
C LYS A 232 2.86 -31.21 -17.36
N LYS A 233 2.18 -31.30 -16.21
CA LYS A 233 0.77 -30.91 -16.00
C LYS A 233 0.64 -29.72 -15.06
N VAL A 234 1.74 -29.05 -14.76
CA VAL A 234 1.75 -27.91 -13.84
C VAL A 234 1.92 -26.64 -14.68
N ASP A 235 0.82 -25.97 -14.90
CA ASP A 235 0.74 -24.74 -15.70
C ASP A 235 0.35 -23.55 -14.84
N ASP A 236 0.54 -22.34 -15.36
CA ASP A 236 -0.05 -21.17 -14.82
C ASP A 236 -1.57 -21.21 -15.02
N VAL A 237 -2.31 -20.82 -14.00
CA VAL A 237 -3.78 -20.75 -13.99
C VAL A 237 -4.23 -19.35 -13.61
N ALA A 238 -5.52 -19.06 -13.76
CA ALA A 238 -6.06 -17.78 -13.30
C ALA A 238 -5.73 -17.58 -11.81
N ILE A 239 -5.31 -16.38 -11.45
CA ILE A 239 -4.92 -16.02 -10.07
C ILE A 239 -6.08 -16.33 -9.12
N GLY A 240 -5.82 -17.10 -8.07
CA GLY A 240 -6.80 -17.58 -7.10
C GLY A 240 -7.43 -18.92 -7.44
N GLU A 241 -7.13 -19.53 -8.57
CA GLU A 241 -7.57 -20.89 -8.93
C GLU A 241 -6.47 -21.96 -8.75
N GLY A 242 -5.26 -21.52 -8.39
CA GLY A 242 -4.12 -22.36 -8.14
C GLY A 242 -3.82 -22.59 -6.66
N LYS A 243 -2.57 -22.95 -6.40
CA LYS A 243 -2.08 -23.31 -5.06
C LYS A 243 -1.13 -22.27 -4.45
N ALA A 244 -1.01 -21.06 -5.04
CA ALA A 244 -0.16 -20.01 -4.47
C ALA A 244 -0.65 -19.48 -3.13
N GLY A 245 -1.96 -19.61 -2.83
CA GLY A 245 -2.56 -19.07 -1.61
C GLY A 245 -2.83 -17.56 -1.75
N LEU A 246 -3.65 -17.18 -2.74
CA LEU A 246 -3.91 -15.76 -3.05
C LEU A 246 -4.33 -14.96 -1.82
N ARG A 247 -5.25 -15.48 -0.98
CA ARG A 247 -5.73 -14.77 0.20
C ARG A 247 -4.59 -14.49 1.18
N GLU A 248 -3.75 -15.48 1.45
CA GLU A 248 -2.61 -15.37 2.35
C GLU A 248 -1.56 -14.40 1.82
N ILE A 249 -1.31 -14.41 0.51
CA ILE A 249 -0.40 -13.46 -0.16
C ILE A 249 -0.91 -12.03 0.03
N LEU A 250 -2.17 -11.76 -0.30
CA LEU A 250 -2.75 -10.41 -0.19
C LEU A 250 -2.84 -9.94 1.27
N ALA A 251 -3.16 -10.83 2.20
CA ALA A 251 -3.18 -10.53 3.62
C ALA A 251 -1.78 -10.19 4.15
N GLU A 252 -0.76 -10.96 3.76
CA GLU A 252 0.63 -10.70 4.17
C GLU A 252 1.16 -9.39 3.57
N LEU A 253 0.90 -9.10 2.29
CA LEU A 253 1.24 -7.82 1.68
C LEU A 253 0.51 -6.65 2.37
N THR A 254 -0.72 -6.86 2.85
CA THR A 254 -1.46 -5.86 3.64
C THR A 254 -0.79 -5.64 4.98
N ASN A 255 -0.40 -6.70 5.71
CA ASN A 255 0.30 -6.61 7.00
C ASN A 255 1.64 -5.89 6.88
N GLN A 256 2.37 -6.12 5.78
CA GLN A 256 3.64 -5.46 5.49
C GLN A 256 3.49 -4.03 4.97
N ASP A 257 2.24 -3.55 4.86
CA ASP A 257 1.91 -2.26 4.24
C ASP A 257 2.58 -2.07 2.86
N TYR A 258 2.58 -3.14 2.04
CA TYR A 258 3.12 -3.09 0.68
C TYR A 258 2.46 -1.95 -0.12
N GLY A 259 3.29 -1.08 -0.74
CA GLY A 259 2.83 0.15 -1.40
C GLY A 259 2.91 0.16 -2.92
N GLY A 260 3.36 -0.94 -3.53
CA GLY A 260 3.47 -1.07 -4.98
C GLY A 260 2.22 -1.63 -5.65
N THR A 261 2.36 -2.02 -6.92
CA THR A 261 1.33 -2.65 -7.73
C THR A 261 1.35 -4.17 -7.59
N LEU A 262 0.19 -4.81 -7.74
CA LEU A 262 0.12 -6.22 -8.09
C LEU A 262 0.23 -6.32 -9.61
N THR A 263 1.36 -6.72 -10.10
CA THR A 263 1.62 -6.85 -11.53
C THR A 263 1.23 -8.26 -11.98
N ILE A 264 0.10 -8.39 -12.68
CA ILE A 264 -0.39 -9.69 -13.18
C ILE A 264 0.54 -10.18 -14.26
N GLU A 265 1.07 -11.38 -14.07
CA GLU A 265 1.84 -12.10 -15.10
C GLU A 265 1.26 -13.49 -15.31
N TYR A 266 0.99 -13.82 -16.59
CA TYR A 266 0.40 -15.08 -17.01
C TYR A 266 1.22 -15.70 -18.13
N GLU A 267 1.76 -16.90 -17.90
CA GLU A 267 2.73 -17.54 -18.79
C GLU A 267 2.24 -18.89 -19.34
N ASN A 268 0.94 -19.17 -19.31
CA ASN A 268 0.44 -20.41 -19.90
C ASN A 268 0.66 -20.42 -21.43
N GLU A 269 1.49 -21.32 -21.92
CA GLU A 269 1.87 -21.39 -23.33
C GLU A 269 0.70 -21.78 -24.26
N GLN A 270 -0.31 -22.47 -23.73
CA GLN A 270 -1.49 -22.85 -24.51
C GLN A 270 -2.44 -21.64 -24.71
N GLU A 271 -2.36 -20.64 -23.85
CA GLU A 271 -3.20 -19.44 -23.85
C GLU A 271 -2.42 -18.15 -24.16
N VAL A 272 -1.18 -18.27 -24.64
CA VAL A 272 -0.29 -17.13 -24.88
C VAL A 272 -0.86 -16.08 -25.85
N LEU A 273 -1.73 -16.45 -26.75
CA LEU A 273 -2.38 -15.52 -27.68
C LEU A 273 -3.60 -14.81 -27.08
N THR A 274 -4.23 -15.40 -26.07
CA THR A 274 -5.47 -14.92 -25.46
C THR A 274 -5.43 -15.07 -23.94
N PRO A 275 -4.53 -14.36 -23.22
CA PRO A 275 -4.45 -14.46 -21.76
C PRO A 275 -5.60 -13.74 -21.02
N GLU A 276 -6.45 -12.98 -21.72
CA GLU A 276 -7.49 -12.14 -21.11
C GLU A 276 -8.54 -12.91 -20.30
N PRO A 277 -9.04 -14.08 -20.70
CA PRO A 277 -10.01 -14.82 -19.88
C PRO A 277 -9.45 -15.16 -18.50
N ALA A 278 -8.24 -15.70 -18.43
CA ALA A 278 -7.58 -16.01 -17.17
C ALA A 278 -7.25 -14.76 -16.35
N THR A 279 -6.78 -13.71 -17.01
CA THR A 279 -6.51 -12.41 -16.37
C THR A 279 -7.78 -11.80 -15.78
N ARG A 280 -8.91 -11.80 -16.51
CA ARG A 280 -10.19 -11.30 -16.02
C ARG A 280 -10.66 -12.07 -14.80
N LYS A 281 -10.56 -13.39 -14.85
CA LYS A 281 -10.90 -14.25 -13.71
C LYS A 281 -10.02 -13.96 -12.50
N GLY A 282 -8.72 -13.76 -12.70
CA GLY A 282 -7.81 -13.35 -11.64
C GLY A 282 -8.17 -12.00 -11.01
N LEU A 283 -8.55 -11.01 -11.84
CA LEU A 283 -9.05 -9.71 -11.36
C LEU A 283 -10.31 -9.86 -10.49
N GLU A 284 -11.26 -10.70 -10.91
CA GLU A 284 -12.48 -10.99 -10.13
C GLU A 284 -12.14 -11.64 -8.78
N ASN A 285 -11.21 -12.60 -8.76
CA ASN A 285 -10.77 -13.27 -7.55
C ASN A 285 -10.04 -12.32 -6.58
N ILE A 286 -9.17 -11.43 -7.09
CA ILE A 286 -8.53 -10.38 -6.29
C ILE A 286 -9.60 -9.45 -5.68
N LYS A 287 -10.55 -8.99 -6.48
CA LYS A 287 -11.65 -8.12 -6.03
C LYS A 287 -12.50 -8.76 -4.94
N ALA A 288 -12.87 -10.03 -5.10
CA ALA A 288 -13.68 -10.77 -4.14
C ALA A 288 -13.02 -10.90 -2.75
N LEU A 289 -11.68 -10.86 -2.68
CA LEU A 289 -10.93 -10.93 -1.43
C LEU A 289 -10.67 -9.56 -0.79
N THR A 290 -10.78 -8.48 -1.55
CA THR A 290 -10.41 -7.14 -1.09
C THR A 290 -11.55 -6.51 -0.29
N TYR A 291 -11.37 -6.35 1.01
CA TYR A 291 -12.38 -5.77 1.90
C TYR A 291 -12.81 -4.35 1.48
N TYR A 292 -11.84 -3.56 1.00
CA TYR A 292 -12.07 -2.17 0.59
C TYR A 292 -12.36 -1.99 -0.90
N GLU A 293 -12.83 -3.01 -1.61
CA GLU A 293 -13.13 -2.88 -3.05
C GLU A 293 -14.06 -1.72 -3.35
N GLU A 294 -15.14 -1.57 -2.54
CA GLU A 294 -16.12 -0.50 -2.68
C GLU A 294 -15.72 0.80 -1.95
N TYR A 295 -14.62 0.78 -1.20
CA TYR A 295 -14.16 1.92 -0.42
C TYR A 295 -13.07 2.71 -1.15
N ALA A 296 -13.21 4.02 -1.16
CA ALA A 296 -12.16 4.93 -1.62
C ALA A 296 -11.22 5.28 -0.46
N PRO A 297 -9.89 5.16 -0.62
CA PRO A 297 -8.94 5.68 0.35
C PRO A 297 -9.01 7.21 0.34
N LEU A 298 -9.18 7.82 1.51
CA LEU A 298 -9.16 9.28 1.64
C LEU A 298 -7.74 9.83 1.79
N LEU A 299 -6.78 9.01 2.23
CA LEU A 299 -5.35 9.27 2.04
C LEU A 299 -4.90 8.50 0.81
N SER A 300 -4.58 9.21 -0.26
CA SER A 300 -4.08 8.59 -1.48
C SER A 300 -2.66 8.09 -1.29
N ARG A 301 -2.31 6.94 -1.87
CA ARG A 301 -0.95 6.40 -1.88
C ARG A 301 -0.51 6.18 -3.31
N TRP A 302 0.65 6.73 -3.64
CA TRP A 302 1.28 6.56 -4.93
C TRP A 302 2.80 6.55 -4.77
N ASN A 303 3.49 5.72 -5.54
CA ASN A 303 4.94 5.57 -5.47
C ASN A 303 5.47 5.46 -4.03
N TRP A 304 4.85 4.54 -3.24
CA TRP A 304 5.24 4.23 -1.85
C TRP A 304 5.06 5.37 -0.85
N ARG A 305 4.40 6.48 -1.26
CA ARG A 305 4.17 7.64 -0.40
C ARG A 305 2.69 7.95 -0.27
N TYR A 306 2.27 8.22 0.93
CA TYR A 306 0.94 8.74 1.21
C TYR A 306 0.88 10.25 0.97
N SER A 307 -0.30 10.75 0.65
CA SER A 307 -0.56 12.16 0.36
C SER A 307 -1.87 12.61 0.99
N LYS A 308 -1.87 13.86 1.47
CA LYS A 308 -3.08 14.58 1.90
C LYS A 308 -3.80 15.27 0.72
N HIS A 309 -3.61 14.81 -0.52
CA HIS A 309 -4.34 15.37 -1.66
C HIS A 309 -5.86 15.25 -1.44
N GLY A 310 -6.58 16.35 -1.64
CA GLY A 310 -8.02 16.43 -1.37
C GLY A 310 -8.38 16.82 0.07
N TRP A 311 -7.39 17.03 0.95
CA TRP A 311 -7.59 17.54 2.30
C TRP A 311 -7.21 19.02 2.42
N ASN A 312 -7.96 19.75 3.20
CA ASN A 312 -7.65 21.11 3.64
C ASN A 312 -7.72 21.21 5.16
N HIS A 313 -7.21 22.29 5.72
CA HIS A 313 -7.30 22.48 7.15
C HIS A 313 -7.81 23.88 7.53
N TYR A 314 -8.43 23.95 8.71
CA TYR A 314 -8.89 25.17 9.36
C TYR A 314 -8.38 25.22 10.80
N GLY A 315 -8.07 26.42 11.30
CA GLY A 315 -7.59 26.66 12.65
C GLY A 315 -6.07 26.64 12.79
N PRO A 316 -5.54 26.98 13.99
CA PRO A 316 -4.10 27.01 14.25
C PRO A 316 -3.48 25.61 14.32
N GLY A 317 -4.26 24.59 14.72
CA GLY A 317 -3.81 23.21 14.76
C GLY A 317 -3.84 22.55 13.38
N HIS A 318 -2.94 21.60 13.17
CA HIS A 318 -2.80 20.89 11.91
C HIS A 318 -2.47 19.42 12.14
N PHE A 319 -2.43 18.64 11.04
CA PHE A 319 -1.97 17.25 11.05
C PHE A 319 -0.72 17.10 10.21
N GLU A 320 0.32 16.53 10.80
CA GLU A 320 1.49 16.07 10.09
C GLU A 320 1.23 14.66 9.53
N LEU A 321 1.57 14.45 8.26
CA LEU A 321 1.50 13.14 7.62
C LEU A 321 2.89 12.51 7.58
N ASP A 322 3.05 11.34 8.16
CA ASP A 322 4.15 10.47 7.81
C ASP A 322 3.84 9.83 6.43
N GLU A 323 4.50 10.32 5.40
CA GLU A 323 4.29 9.88 4.03
C GLU A 323 4.62 8.40 3.80
N LYS A 324 5.43 7.77 4.67
CA LYS A 324 5.78 6.36 4.54
C LYS A 324 4.70 5.45 5.13
N SER A 325 4.24 5.75 6.34
CA SER A 325 3.27 4.91 7.06
C SER A 325 1.80 5.31 6.85
N GLY A 326 1.53 6.50 6.29
CA GLY A 326 0.17 7.04 6.16
C GLY A 326 -0.46 7.44 7.49
N VAL A 327 0.34 7.66 8.53
CA VAL A 327 -0.13 8.11 9.83
C VAL A 327 -0.22 9.62 9.85
N LEU A 328 -1.41 10.14 10.14
CA LEU A 328 -1.65 11.54 10.47
C LEU A 328 -1.49 11.72 11.97
N LYS A 329 -0.72 12.72 12.40
CA LYS A 329 -0.52 13.08 13.81
C LYS A 329 -0.94 14.51 14.02
N SER A 330 -1.84 14.75 14.98
CA SER A 330 -2.29 16.10 15.34
C SER A 330 -1.19 16.91 16.02
N GLN A 331 -1.14 18.22 15.71
CA GLN A 331 -0.14 19.16 16.21
C GLN A 331 -0.76 20.55 16.41
N GLY A 332 -0.29 21.33 17.40
CA GLY A 332 -0.45 22.76 17.46
C GLY A 332 -1.80 23.32 17.96
N GLY A 333 -2.65 22.53 18.58
CA GLY A 333 -3.90 23.00 19.20
C GLY A 333 -5.15 22.83 18.34
N MET A 334 -6.20 23.64 18.62
CA MET A 334 -7.51 23.47 17.96
C MET A 334 -7.41 23.64 16.44
N GLY A 335 -8.04 22.71 15.72
CA GLY A 335 -8.11 22.75 14.27
C GLY A 335 -8.92 21.59 13.70
N LEU A 336 -9.22 21.69 12.42
CA LEU A 336 -9.93 20.67 11.65
C LEU A 336 -9.19 20.37 10.36
N LEU A 337 -8.81 19.12 10.14
CA LEU A 337 -8.39 18.59 8.84
C LEU A 337 -9.62 17.99 8.18
N TRP A 338 -10.08 18.51 7.03
CA TRP A 338 -11.30 18.08 6.40
C TRP A 338 -11.10 17.69 4.93
N TYR A 339 -11.82 16.64 4.49
CA TYR A 339 -11.74 16.13 3.15
C TYR A 339 -12.60 16.96 2.20
N SER A 340 -11.97 17.89 1.49
CA SER A 340 -12.62 18.90 0.65
C SER A 340 -12.94 18.43 -0.77
N ALA A 341 -12.44 17.27 -1.19
CA ALA A 341 -12.61 16.79 -2.56
C ALA A 341 -14.07 16.48 -2.92
N ARG A 342 -14.91 16.15 -1.92
CA ARG A 342 -16.35 15.94 -2.13
C ARG A 342 -17.13 16.02 -0.81
N LYS A 343 -18.44 16.29 -0.92
CA LYS A 343 -19.42 16.09 0.15
C LYS A 343 -19.98 14.66 0.11
N TRP A 344 -20.46 14.19 1.25
CA TRP A 344 -21.05 12.87 1.44
C TRP A 344 -22.45 13.00 2.01
N ARG A 345 -23.42 12.25 1.45
CA ARG A 345 -24.80 12.17 1.94
C ARG A 345 -25.00 10.92 2.79
N ASP A 346 -25.01 9.78 2.14
CA ASP A 346 -25.09 8.47 2.74
C ASP A 346 -23.78 7.75 2.51
N PHE A 347 -23.13 7.29 3.58
CA PHE A 347 -21.78 6.78 3.49
C PHE A 347 -21.45 5.81 4.64
N VAL A 348 -20.40 5.02 4.44
CA VAL A 348 -19.65 4.38 5.51
C VAL A 348 -18.26 5.02 5.53
N LEU A 349 -17.83 5.48 6.69
CA LEU A 349 -16.45 5.88 6.98
C LEU A 349 -15.83 4.80 7.87
N ASP A 350 -14.68 4.30 7.47
CA ASP A 350 -13.91 3.26 8.16
C ASP A 350 -12.49 3.77 8.37
N LEU A 351 -12.01 3.82 9.61
CA LEU A 351 -10.70 4.36 9.93
C LEU A 351 -10.13 3.77 11.23
N GLU A 352 -8.85 4.01 11.45
CA GLU A 352 -8.20 3.70 12.72
C GLU A 352 -7.68 4.97 13.39
N PHE A 353 -7.82 5.03 14.71
CA PHE A 353 -7.24 6.09 15.53
C PHE A 353 -6.48 5.54 16.74
N GLN A 354 -5.55 6.33 17.26
CA GLN A 354 -4.78 6.00 18.47
C GLN A 354 -4.67 7.25 19.35
N CYS A 355 -5.03 7.11 20.62
CA CYS A 355 -4.83 8.15 21.63
C CYS A 355 -3.44 8.03 22.24
N ALA A 356 -2.64 9.10 22.21
CA ALA A 356 -1.32 9.11 22.85
C ALA A 356 -1.41 9.08 24.38
N GLN A 357 -2.51 9.61 24.95
CA GLN A 357 -2.77 9.66 26.38
C GLN A 357 -4.27 9.44 26.63
N LYS A 358 -4.63 9.08 27.87
CA LYS A 358 -6.04 8.88 28.25
C LYS A 358 -6.89 10.15 28.09
N ASN A 359 -6.29 11.31 28.27
CA ASN A 359 -6.92 12.62 28.10
C ASN A 359 -6.75 13.19 26.68
N THR A 360 -6.30 12.40 25.71
CA THR A 360 -6.34 12.80 24.29
C THR A 360 -7.79 13.11 23.91
N ASN A 361 -8.03 14.33 23.42
CA ASN A 361 -9.32 14.79 22.95
C ASN A 361 -9.27 15.05 21.44
N SER A 362 -10.23 14.50 20.72
CA SER A 362 -10.39 14.62 19.27
C SER A 362 -11.80 14.20 18.86
N GLY A 363 -12.10 14.27 17.58
CA GLY A 363 -13.38 13.83 17.04
C GLY A 363 -13.36 13.67 15.53
N ILE A 364 -14.32 12.91 15.02
CA ILE A 364 -14.57 12.79 13.60
C ILE A 364 -15.86 13.53 13.29
N PHE A 365 -15.73 14.65 12.57
CA PHE A 365 -16.86 15.42 12.07
C PHE A 365 -17.40 14.86 10.77
N TYR A 366 -18.72 14.88 10.61
CA TYR A 366 -19.40 14.53 9.36
C TYR A 366 -20.61 15.44 9.12
N ARG A 367 -21.00 15.55 7.85
CA ARG A 367 -22.01 16.50 7.39
C ARG A 367 -21.69 17.97 7.69
N ILE A 368 -20.41 18.33 7.62
CA ILE A 368 -19.97 19.73 7.68
C ILE A 368 -20.56 20.45 6.44
N PRO A 369 -21.48 21.41 6.60
CA PRO A 369 -22.29 21.89 5.48
C PRO A 369 -21.50 22.72 4.46
N ASP A 370 -20.59 23.56 4.95
CA ASP A 370 -19.84 24.53 4.16
C ASP A 370 -18.32 24.43 4.43
N LEU A 371 -17.54 25.21 3.68
CA LEU A 371 -16.10 25.31 3.89
C LEU A 371 -15.84 25.89 5.29
N PRO A 372 -15.13 25.18 6.18
CA PRO A 372 -14.81 25.68 7.50
C PRO A 372 -14.01 26.99 7.44
N SER A 373 -14.58 28.08 7.95
CA SER A 373 -13.95 29.39 8.05
C SER A 373 -14.08 29.99 9.45
N SER A 374 -14.87 29.38 10.31
CA SER A 374 -15.05 29.67 11.73
C SER A 374 -15.36 28.37 12.48
N ASP A 375 -15.46 28.41 13.79
CA ASP A 375 -15.87 27.27 14.62
C ASP A 375 -17.39 26.95 14.54
N ASP A 376 -18.14 27.66 13.68
CA ASP A 376 -19.58 27.46 13.53
C ASP A 376 -19.93 26.07 13.01
N TYR A 377 -19.04 25.43 12.25
CA TYR A 377 -19.27 24.05 11.79
C TYR A 377 -19.61 23.10 12.95
N ILE A 378 -19.12 23.36 14.16
CA ILE A 378 -19.37 22.57 15.38
C ILE A 378 -20.88 22.52 15.72
N TYR A 379 -21.63 23.55 15.39
CA TYR A 379 -23.07 23.68 15.71
C TYR A 379 -23.99 23.21 14.56
N HIS A 380 -23.44 22.92 13.40
CA HIS A 380 -24.15 22.59 12.17
C HIS A 380 -23.72 21.25 11.56
N SER A 381 -23.00 20.42 12.33
CA SER A 381 -22.53 19.11 11.95
C SER A 381 -22.52 18.17 13.16
N PHE A 382 -22.19 16.92 12.93
CA PHE A 382 -22.09 15.91 13.98
C PHE A 382 -20.63 15.53 14.21
N GLU A 383 -20.32 15.18 15.45
CA GLU A 383 -18.99 14.75 15.85
C GLU A 383 -19.09 13.38 16.55
N VAL A 384 -18.38 12.37 16.02
CA VAL A 384 -18.10 11.16 16.79
C VAL A 384 -16.91 11.43 17.68
N GLN A 385 -17.12 11.44 18.98
CA GLN A 385 -16.15 11.82 19.99
C GLN A 385 -15.02 10.81 20.13
N ILE A 386 -13.81 11.30 20.37
CA ILE A 386 -12.63 10.55 20.81
C ILE A 386 -12.11 11.21 22.09
N TYR A 387 -12.52 10.67 23.24
CA TYR A 387 -12.06 11.14 24.56
C TYR A 387 -12.22 10.04 25.61
N ASP A 388 -11.18 9.25 25.86
CA ASP A 388 -11.26 8.11 26.78
C ASP A 388 -11.42 8.49 28.25
N ALA A 389 -11.03 9.72 28.63
CA ALA A 389 -11.28 10.27 29.95
C ALA A 389 -12.69 10.87 30.11
N GLY A 390 -13.46 10.99 29.01
CA GLY A 390 -14.82 11.51 29.01
C GLY A 390 -15.85 10.54 29.59
N GLU A 391 -17.04 11.08 29.90
CA GLU A 391 -18.17 10.29 30.38
C GLU A 391 -19.45 10.68 29.61
N GLY A 392 -20.38 9.73 29.50
CA GLY A 392 -21.69 9.93 28.85
C GLY A 392 -21.56 10.47 27.42
N LEU A 393 -22.15 11.65 27.17
CA LEU A 393 -22.15 12.31 25.85
C LEU A 393 -20.77 12.75 25.34
N HIS A 394 -19.75 12.70 26.21
CA HIS A 394 -18.38 13.13 25.89
C HIS A 394 -17.38 11.95 25.85
N LYS A 395 -17.87 10.72 25.96
CA LYS A 395 -17.06 9.50 25.90
C LYS A 395 -16.70 9.16 24.48
N THR A 396 -15.57 8.47 24.26
CA THR A 396 -15.20 7.90 22.95
C THR A 396 -16.33 7.06 22.37
N GLY A 397 -16.69 7.34 21.12
CA GLY A 397 -17.79 6.71 20.39
C GLY A 397 -19.15 7.41 20.54
N ALA A 398 -19.32 8.38 21.44
CA ALA A 398 -20.54 9.19 21.54
C ALA A 398 -20.74 10.04 20.26
N ILE A 399 -21.99 10.40 19.96
CA ILE A 399 -22.25 11.59 19.17
C ILE A 399 -22.20 12.75 20.16
N TYR A 400 -21.15 13.54 20.06
CA TYR A 400 -20.81 14.57 21.07
C TYR A 400 -22.00 15.48 21.37
N ASP A 401 -22.30 15.60 22.67
CA ASP A 401 -23.41 16.40 23.23
C ASP A 401 -24.83 15.99 22.75
N ALA A 402 -24.96 14.86 22.05
CA ALA A 402 -26.25 14.40 21.53
C ALA A 402 -26.64 12.98 21.96
N GLU A 403 -25.78 11.98 21.79
CA GLU A 403 -26.10 10.57 22.09
C GLU A 403 -24.90 9.85 22.70
N ALA A 404 -25.09 9.27 23.89
CA ALA A 404 -24.05 8.53 24.59
C ALA A 404 -23.85 7.12 23.99
N PRO A 405 -22.63 6.56 24.05
CA PRO A 405 -22.42 5.17 23.65
C PRO A 405 -23.06 4.22 24.66
N THR A 406 -23.52 3.08 24.16
CA THR A 406 -24.16 2.02 25.00
C THR A 406 -23.16 1.29 25.90
N GLY A 407 -21.87 1.46 25.69
CA GLY A 407 -20.79 0.86 26.48
C GLY A 407 -19.41 1.38 26.07
N ASP A 408 -18.41 1.01 26.83
CA ASP A 408 -17.00 1.31 26.54
C ASP A 408 -16.39 0.15 25.73
N ALA A 409 -16.02 0.41 24.48
CA ALA A 409 -15.37 -0.53 23.61
C ALA A 409 -13.96 -0.04 23.17
N SER A 410 -13.43 1.01 23.83
CA SER A 410 -12.08 1.53 23.58
C SER A 410 -11.00 0.54 24.00
N LYS A 411 -9.93 0.46 23.21
CA LYS A 411 -8.70 -0.23 23.61
C LYS A 411 -7.84 0.67 24.50
N PRO A 412 -6.89 0.08 25.26
CA PRO A 412 -5.96 0.85 26.07
C PRO A 412 -5.22 1.93 25.29
N THR A 413 -4.88 3.01 25.98
CA THR A 413 -4.05 4.11 25.44
C THR A 413 -2.78 3.57 24.77
N GLY A 414 -2.47 4.07 23.59
CA GLY A 414 -1.33 3.62 22.78
C GLY A 414 -1.65 2.44 21.86
N GLU A 415 -2.86 1.89 21.90
CA GLU A 415 -3.33 0.89 20.94
C GLU A 415 -4.19 1.51 19.84
N TRP A 416 -4.16 0.91 18.66
CA TRP A 416 -5.02 1.31 17.55
C TRP A 416 -6.46 0.85 17.75
N ASN A 417 -7.39 1.81 17.78
CA ASN A 417 -8.81 1.58 17.75
C ASN A 417 -9.33 1.60 16.32
N HIS A 418 -10.23 0.71 15.98
CA HIS A 418 -10.95 0.69 14.72
C HIS A 418 -12.33 1.33 14.92
N LEU A 419 -12.66 2.33 14.10
CA LEU A 419 -13.93 3.03 14.14
C LEU A 419 -14.60 2.97 12.78
N LYS A 420 -15.88 2.61 12.78
CA LYS A 420 -16.72 2.61 11.60
C LYS A 420 -17.98 3.42 11.86
N ILE A 421 -18.24 4.40 11.00
CA ILE A 421 -19.41 5.27 11.04
C ILE A 421 -20.25 4.98 9.81
N THR A 422 -21.49 4.50 9.99
CA THR A 422 -22.46 4.33 8.92
C THR A 422 -23.53 5.41 9.04
N CYS A 423 -23.64 6.27 8.04
CA CYS A 423 -24.62 7.33 7.95
C CYS A 423 -25.55 7.07 6.76
N GLN A 424 -26.85 6.82 7.01
CA GLN A 424 -27.83 6.56 5.97
C GLN A 424 -29.16 7.29 6.28
N GLY A 425 -29.56 8.21 5.40
CA GLY A 425 -30.66 9.11 5.67
C GLY A 425 -30.43 9.91 6.96
N LYS A 426 -31.30 9.75 7.94
CA LYS A 426 -31.17 10.31 9.28
C LYS A 426 -30.59 9.33 10.32
N ARG A 427 -30.23 8.11 9.93
CA ARG A 427 -29.68 7.13 10.88
C ARG A 427 -28.17 7.14 10.87
N VAL A 428 -27.57 7.24 12.03
CA VAL A 428 -26.14 7.05 12.24
C VAL A 428 -25.88 5.86 13.16
N ARG A 429 -24.90 5.02 12.77
CA ARG A 429 -24.38 3.93 13.60
C ARG A 429 -22.90 4.10 13.76
N VAL A 430 -22.43 3.91 14.99
CA VAL A 430 -21.03 3.95 15.33
C VAL A 430 -20.61 2.57 15.86
N GLU A 431 -19.68 1.92 15.19
CA GLU A 431 -19.07 0.69 15.62
C GLU A 431 -17.62 0.99 16.07
N LEU A 432 -17.30 0.67 17.32
CA LEU A 432 -15.97 0.82 17.89
C LEU A 432 -15.39 -0.56 18.19
N ASN A 433 -14.26 -0.91 17.57
CA ASN A 433 -13.63 -2.22 17.69
C ASN A 433 -14.58 -3.42 17.43
N GLY A 434 -15.48 -3.26 16.46
CA GLY A 434 -16.47 -4.26 16.07
C GLY A 434 -17.73 -4.29 16.95
N THR A 435 -17.80 -3.45 17.99
CA THR A 435 -18.98 -3.33 18.86
C THR A 435 -19.83 -2.14 18.42
N LEU A 436 -21.12 -2.35 18.16
CA LEU A 436 -22.06 -1.26 17.90
C LEU A 436 -22.31 -0.49 19.22
N VAL A 437 -21.80 0.75 19.29
CA VAL A 437 -21.88 1.60 20.50
C VAL A 437 -22.94 2.69 20.38
N VAL A 438 -23.30 3.12 19.15
CA VAL A 438 -24.39 4.07 18.90
C VAL A 438 -25.22 3.58 17.71
N ASP A 439 -26.54 3.68 17.86
CA ASP A 439 -27.54 3.53 16.79
C ASP A 439 -28.63 4.59 17.03
N TRP A 440 -28.52 5.73 16.34
CA TRP A 440 -29.30 6.93 16.64
C TRP A 440 -29.93 7.55 15.39
N LEU A 441 -31.12 8.16 15.58
CA LEU A 441 -31.75 8.99 14.56
C LEU A 441 -31.37 10.45 14.79
N MET A 442 -30.60 11.00 13.85
CA MET A 442 -30.06 12.36 13.91
C MET A 442 -31.18 13.40 14.01
N GLU A 443 -31.08 14.25 15.01
CA GLU A 443 -31.96 15.40 15.28
C GLU A 443 -31.15 16.52 15.91
N PRO A 444 -31.58 17.81 15.82
CA PRO A 444 -31.01 18.89 16.60
C PRO A 444 -31.09 18.56 18.09
N ARG A 445 -29.94 18.49 18.77
CA ARG A 445 -29.83 18.17 20.20
C ARG A 445 -28.51 18.71 20.75
N GLY A 446 -28.51 19.14 22.02
CA GLY A 446 -27.33 19.70 22.68
C GLY A 446 -26.80 20.90 21.90
N LYS A 447 -25.52 20.89 21.55
CA LYS A 447 -24.91 21.97 20.76
C LYS A 447 -25.39 22.02 19.29
N ILE A 448 -25.96 20.93 18.77
CA ILE A 448 -26.35 20.82 17.36
C ILE A 448 -27.65 21.59 17.13
N LYS A 449 -27.56 22.72 16.39
CA LYS A 449 -28.71 23.59 16.09
C LYS A 449 -29.51 23.10 14.88
N ASP A 450 -28.81 22.75 13.84
CA ASP A 450 -29.35 22.17 12.61
C ASP A 450 -28.26 21.34 11.92
N PHE A 451 -28.57 20.65 10.84
CA PHE A 451 -27.61 19.89 10.06
C PHE A 451 -28.06 19.72 8.61
N ALA A 452 -27.11 19.65 7.70
CA ALA A 452 -27.33 19.40 6.30
C ALA A 452 -27.57 17.89 6.00
N ALA A 453 -28.24 17.61 4.89
CA ALA A 453 -28.42 16.23 4.40
C ALA A 453 -27.10 15.64 3.87
N GLU A 454 -26.17 16.49 3.44
CA GLU A 454 -24.82 16.11 2.97
C GLU A 454 -23.77 17.11 3.46
N GLY A 455 -22.54 16.71 3.54
CA GLY A 455 -21.46 17.59 3.96
C GLY A 455 -20.08 16.91 3.90
N TYR A 456 -19.08 17.66 4.32
CA TYR A 456 -17.71 17.17 4.37
C TYR A 456 -17.46 16.30 5.60
N ILE A 457 -16.40 15.50 5.54
CA ILE A 457 -15.85 14.72 6.66
C ILE A 457 -14.58 15.41 7.14
N GLY A 458 -14.39 15.50 8.48
CA GLY A 458 -13.24 16.15 9.09
C GLY A 458 -12.71 15.39 10.30
N LEU A 459 -11.42 15.58 10.58
CA LEU A 459 -10.70 15.07 11.74
C LEU A 459 -10.32 16.25 12.62
N GLN A 460 -10.73 16.23 13.88
CA GLN A 460 -10.43 17.33 14.81
C GLN A 460 -9.03 17.17 15.41
N ASN A 461 -8.30 18.27 15.49
CA ASN A 461 -7.21 18.45 16.44
C ASN A 461 -7.73 19.33 17.57
N HIS A 462 -7.73 18.85 18.81
CA HIS A 462 -8.31 19.59 19.93
C HIS A 462 -7.24 20.34 20.76
N ASP A 463 -6.11 19.70 21.05
CA ASP A 463 -5.09 20.29 21.90
C ASP A 463 -3.65 20.01 21.41
N SER A 464 -2.67 20.68 22.04
CA SER A 464 -1.27 20.65 21.64
C SER A 464 -0.42 19.62 22.41
N ILE A 465 -0.94 19.01 23.47
CA ILE A 465 -0.13 18.21 24.41
C ILE A 465 -0.45 16.72 24.39
N ALA A 466 -1.62 16.34 23.90
CA ALA A 466 -2.08 14.95 23.86
C ALA A 466 -2.51 14.59 22.42
N PRO A 467 -1.57 14.33 21.52
CA PRO A 467 -1.89 14.11 20.11
C PRO A 467 -2.73 12.87 19.90
N VAL A 468 -3.62 12.96 18.90
CA VAL A 468 -4.30 11.84 18.29
C VAL A 468 -3.59 11.45 16.99
N LEU A 469 -3.59 10.15 16.66
CA LEU A 469 -3.10 9.64 15.42
C LEU A 469 -4.25 9.01 14.64
N PHE A 470 -4.25 9.18 13.30
CA PHE A 470 -5.20 8.53 12.40
C PHE A 470 -4.46 7.83 11.26
N ARG A 471 -5.01 6.70 10.79
CA ARG A 471 -4.54 5.98 9.60
C ARG A 471 -5.67 5.18 8.95
N ASN A 472 -5.40 4.57 7.80
CA ASN A 472 -6.33 3.65 7.13
C ASN A 472 -7.74 4.26 6.98
N ILE A 473 -7.81 5.49 6.45
CA ILE A 473 -9.05 6.26 6.33
C ILE A 473 -9.69 5.95 4.99
N TYR A 474 -10.83 5.28 5.01
CA TYR A 474 -11.57 4.84 3.82
C TYR A 474 -13.03 5.28 3.92
N ALA A 475 -13.62 5.62 2.79
CA ALA A 475 -15.04 5.95 2.73
C ALA A 475 -15.71 5.28 1.53
N LYS A 476 -16.98 4.90 1.70
CA LYS A 476 -17.82 4.30 0.69
C LYS A 476 -19.15 5.04 0.67
N GLU A 477 -19.67 5.32 -0.53
CA GLU A 477 -21.03 5.82 -0.73
C GLU A 477 -22.05 4.67 -0.63
N LEU A 478 -23.22 4.94 -0.04
CA LEU A 478 -24.31 3.97 0.13
C LEU A 478 -25.45 4.21 -0.87
#